data_de88a6218708ab8e1adce06eb955946e
#
_entry.id   de88a6218708ab8e1adce06eb955946e
#
_cell.length_a   1.000
_cell.length_b   1.000
_cell.length_c   1.000
_cell.angle_alpha   90.00
_cell.angle_beta   90.00
_cell.angle_gamma   90.00
#
_symmetry.space_group_name_H-M   'P 1'
#
loop_
_entity.id
_entity.type
_entity.pdbx_description
1 polymer ?
#
loop_
_entity_poly.entity_id
_entity_poly.type
_entity_poly.pdbx_seq_one_letter_code
_entity_poly.pdbx_strand_id
1 'polypeptide(L)'
;SLFENNSTIGRRIIPAGSMWGYHINGIWQDVYLLALPKVHIEDIYVKPLVSKNTLEVEVTVQNKTAKKTDIQLQGNIREWINCAGTDINSAPVPTWSLGMEALYVTPHKVSIDANASQKVTLQIPVNENTLKYWTPESPNLYALLLSIQDKKKTIDTKYERFGWREWTLQGTTQCLNGEPYALHGDSWHFMGIPQMTRR
;
A
#
# COMPACT_ATOMS: atom_id res chain seq x y z
N SER A 1 -1.07 -31.29 5.45
CA SER A 1 -1.52 -30.04 4.82
C SER A 1 -1.72 -28.97 5.88
N LEU A 2 -1.64 -27.70 5.51
CA LEU A 2 -1.88 -26.55 6.41
C LEU A 2 -3.28 -26.62 7.07
N PHE A 3 -4.16 -27.43 6.57
CA PHE A 3 -5.54 -27.55 7.02
C PHE A 3 -5.80 -28.74 7.94
N GLU A 4 -4.98 -29.76 7.89
CA GLU A 4 -5.16 -30.97 8.71
C GLU A 4 -4.94 -30.74 10.20
N ASN A 5 -4.02 -29.85 10.54
CA ASN A 5 -3.69 -29.56 11.93
C ASN A 5 -4.71 -28.68 12.65
N ASN A 6 -5.73 -28.23 11.97
CA ASN A 6 -6.64 -27.20 12.46
C ASN A 6 -8.02 -27.70 12.78
N SER A 7 -8.31 -28.95 12.44
CA SER A 7 -9.63 -29.55 12.66
C SER A 7 -9.76 -30.15 14.05
N THR A 8 -8.67 -30.37 14.74
CA THR A 8 -8.68 -31.05 16.04
C THR A 8 -9.00 -30.05 17.15
N ILE A 9 -10.07 -30.32 17.86
CA ILE A 9 -10.43 -29.68 19.13
C ILE A 9 -10.84 -28.18 18.99
N GLY A 10 -11.48 -27.82 17.90
CA GLY A 10 -11.97 -26.43 17.73
C GLY A 10 -10.87 -25.36 17.72
N ARG A 11 -9.61 -25.76 17.70
CA ARG A 11 -8.47 -24.85 17.59
C ARG A 11 -8.12 -24.66 16.13
N ARG A 12 -8.59 -23.60 15.58
CA ARG A 12 -8.26 -23.24 14.20
C ARG A 12 -7.20 -22.21 14.17
N ILE A 13 -6.09 -22.55 13.59
CA ILE A 13 -4.99 -21.64 13.31
C ILE A 13 -5.11 -21.08 11.89
N ILE A 14 -6.17 -21.45 11.17
CA ILE A 14 -6.34 -21.01 9.78
C ILE A 14 -6.74 -19.54 9.77
N PRO A 15 -5.94 -18.68 9.19
CA PRO A 15 -6.27 -17.25 9.11
C PRO A 15 -7.56 -16.94 8.34
N ALA A 16 -7.94 -17.87 7.44
CA ALA A 16 -9.14 -17.77 6.61
C ALA A 16 -10.34 -18.55 7.17
N GLY A 17 -10.26 -19.01 8.41
CA GLY A 17 -11.38 -19.70 9.05
C GLY A 17 -12.52 -18.71 9.29
N SER A 18 -13.70 -19.02 8.75
CA SER A 18 -14.89 -18.27 9.09
C SER A 18 -15.27 -18.52 10.55
N MET A 19 -15.57 -17.47 11.30
CA MET A 19 -16.14 -17.59 12.66
C MET A 19 -17.47 -18.36 12.68
N TRP A 20 -18.09 -18.56 11.53
CA TRP A 20 -19.35 -19.28 11.31
C TRP A 20 -19.19 -20.75 10.97
N GLY A 21 -17.97 -21.30 11.11
CA GLY A 21 -17.72 -22.72 10.95
C GLY A 21 -17.47 -23.22 9.53
N TYR A 22 -17.48 -22.37 8.53
CA TYR A 22 -17.15 -22.76 7.17
C TYR A 22 -15.64 -22.85 6.95
N HIS A 23 -15.20 -23.89 6.27
CA HIS A 23 -13.82 -24.05 5.84
C HIS A 23 -13.66 -23.46 4.45
N ILE A 24 -12.88 -22.39 4.34
CA ILE A 24 -12.45 -21.86 3.06
C ILE A 24 -11.09 -22.49 2.77
N ASN A 25 -11.02 -23.30 1.74
CA ASN A 25 -9.83 -24.02 1.32
C ASN A 25 -9.43 -23.58 -0.09
N GLY A 26 -8.14 -23.64 -0.36
CA GLY A 26 -7.59 -23.36 -1.68
C GLY A 26 -6.91 -21.99 -1.77
N ILE A 27 -6.42 -21.70 -2.96
CA ILE A 27 -5.80 -20.41 -3.32
C ILE A 27 -6.95 -19.53 -3.80
N TRP A 28 -7.20 -18.45 -3.06
CA TRP A 28 -8.30 -17.52 -3.34
C TRP A 28 -7.81 -16.11 -3.75
N GLN A 29 -6.50 -15.91 -3.76
CA GLN A 29 -5.83 -14.70 -4.26
C GLN A 29 -4.81 -15.07 -5.34
N ASP A 30 -4.37 -14.07 -6.09
CA ASP A 30 -3.36 -14.26 -7.14
C ASP A 30 -2.05 -14.82 -6.58
N VAL A 31 -1.40 -15.62 -7.38
CA VAL A 31 -0.07 -16.16 -7.07
C VAL A 31 0.94 -15.56 -8.02
N TYR A 32 2.00 -14.99 -7.46
CA TYR A 32 3.05 -14.32 -8.24
C TYR A 32 4.39 -15.03 -8.05
N LEU A 33 5.14 -15.14 -9.13
CA LEU A 33 6.56 -15.45 -9.08
C LEU A 33 7.35 -14.17 -9.29
N LEU A 34 8.08 -13.73 -8.26
CA LEU A 34 8.84 -12.49 -8.28
C LEU A 34 10.34 -12.79 -8.47
N ALA A 35 10.94 -12.19 -9.50
CA ALA A 35 12.38 -12.15 -9.67
C ALA A 35 12.89 -10.77 -9.25
N LEU A 36 13.55 -10.69 -8.10
CA LEU A 36 14.01 -9.43 -7.51
C LEU A 36 15.53 -9.29 -7.64
N PRO A 37 16.05 -8.06 -7.84
CA PRO A 37 17.47 -7.79 -7.75
C PRO A 37 17.98 -8.05 -6.32
N LYS A 38 19.28 -8.29 -6.18
CA LYS A 38 19.90 -8.52 -4.86
C LYS A 38 19.78 -7.33 -3.91
N VAL A 39 19.72 -6.12 -4.47
CA VAL A 39 19.37 -4.90 -3.73
C VAL A 39 18.03 -4.44 -4.25
N HIS A 40 17.00 -4.43 -3.38
CA HIS A 40 15.64 -4.11 -3.79
C HIS A 40 14.84 -3.44 -2.65
N ILE A 41 13.76 -2.79 -3.03
CA ILE A 41 12.78 -2.26 -2.08
C ILE A 41 11.87 -3.41 -1.64
N GLU A 42 11.96 -3.82 -0.39
CA GLU A 42 11.12 -4.86 0.18
C GLU A 42 9.71 -4.35 0.46
N ASP A 43 9.63 -3.18 1.10
CA ASP A 43 8.36 -2.60 1.51
C ASP A 43 8.37 -1.07 1.47
N ILE A 44 7.19 -0.49 1.22
CA ILE A 44 6.92 0.95 1.30
C ILE A 44 5.65 1.13 2.12
N TYR A 45 5.73 1.92 3.18
CA TYR A 45 4.58 2.31 3.98
C TYR A 45 4.42 3.83 3.96
N VAL A 46 3.32 4.31 3.41
CA VAL A 46 3.02 5.73 3.24
C VAL A 46 2.10 6.22 4.34
N LYS A 47 2.52 7.26 5.05
CA LYS A 47 1.78 7.91 6.13
C LYS A 47 1.52 9.38 5.78
N PRO A 48 0.36 9.74 5.27
CA PRO A 48 0.00 11.12 5.09
C PRO A 48 -0.20 11.80 6.44
N LEU A 49 0.55 12.87 6.70
CA LEU A 49 0.42 13.73 7.86
C LEU A 49 -0.09 15.08 7.37
N VAL A 50 -1.39 15.14 7.07
CA VAL A 50 -2.05 16.30 6.48
C VAL A 50 -1.92 17.52 7.37
N SER A 51 -2.11 17.34 8.68
CA SER A 51 -1.95 18.41 9.69
C SER A 51 -0.55 19.02 9.75
N LYS A 52 0.46 18.32 9.20
CA LYS A 52 1.86 18.76 9.15
C LYS A 52 2.33 19.10 7.74
N ASN A 53 1.45 19.06 6.75
CA ASN A 53 1.83 19.23 5.34
C ASN A 53 3.02 18.35 4.94
N THR A 54 3.02 17.09 5.39
CA THR A 54 4.15 16.17 5.21
C THR A 54 3.65 14.79 4.85
N LEU A 55 4.28 14.16 3.87
CA LEU A 55 4.14 12.74 3.61
C LEU A 55 5.35 12.02 4.23
N GLU A 56 5.11 11.27 5.31
CA GLU A 56 6.11 10.40 5.88
C GLU A 56 6.07 9.05 5.16
N VAL A 57 7.23 8.57 4.72
CA VAL A 57 7.35 7.30 4.00
C VAL A 57 8.40 6.43 4.66
N GLU A 58 8.00 5.29 5.18
CA GLU A 58 8.92 4.26 5.64
C GLU A 58 9.24 3.32 4.48
N VAL A 59 10.51 3.18 4.15
CA VAL A 59 11.01 2.33 3.07
C VAL A 59 11.92 1.27 3.67
N THR A 60 11.59 0.01 3.46
CA THR A 60 12.47 -1.10 3.82
C THR A 60 13.24 -1.55 2.59
N VAL A 61 14.56 -1.46 2.66
CA VAL A 61 15.46 -1.88 1.58
C VAL A 61 16.27 -3.09 2.01
N GLN A 62 16.34 -4.09 1.14
CA GLN A 62 17.12 -5.30 1.32
C GLN A 62 18.41 -5.24 0.51
N ASN A 63 19.54 -5.58 1.15
CA ASN A 63 20.79 -5.86 0.48
C ASN A 63 21.18 -7.34 0.68
N LYS A 64 20.94 -8.16 -0.32
CA LYS A 64 21.33 -9.60 -0.32
C LYS A 64 22.71 -9.85 -0.96
N THR A 65 23.52 -8.79 -1.06
CA THR A 65 24.92 -8.95 -1.52
C THR A 65 25.86 -9.16 -0.33
N ALA A 66 27.00 -9.76 -0.58
CA ALA A 66 28.03 -9.98 0.44
C ALA A 66 28.88 -8.72 0.73
N LYS A 67 28.47 -7.55 0.24
CA LYS A 67 29.18 -6.28 0.42
C LYS A 67 28.21 -5.19 0.85
N LYS A 68 28.73 -4.27 1.67
CA LYS A 68 28.06 -2.99 1.95
C LYS A 68 27.80 -2.24 0.65
N THR A 69 26.60 -1.70 0.49
CA THR A 69 26.17 -1.06 -0.76
C THR A 69 25.59 0.32 -0.47
N ASP A 70 26.10 1.31 -1.17
CA ASP A 70 25.55 2.67 -1.15
C ASP A 70 24.60 2.85 -2.32
N ILE A 71 23.40 3.29 -2.02
CA ILE A 71 22.33 3.53 -2.99
C ILE A 71 21.74 4.93 -2.82
N GLN A 72 20.94 5.30 -3.78
CA GLN A 72 20.12 6.50 -3.70
C GLN A 72 18.65 6.14 -3.95
N LEU A 73 17.78 6.51 -3.00
CA LEU A 73 16.34 6.45 -3.17
C LEU A 73 15.89 7.77 -3.80
N GLN A 74 15.11 7.69 -4.86
CA GLN A 74 14.49 8.84 -5.51
C GLN A 74 13.18 8.43 -6.16
N GLY A 75 12.35 9.39 -6.52
CA GLY A 75 11.09 9.06 -7.16
C GLY A 75 10.19 10.25 -7.40
N ASN A 76 8.93 9.97 -7.60
CA ASN A 76 7.89 10.97 -7.75
C ASN A 76 6.54 10.47 -7.26
N ILE A 77 5.63 11.40 -7.07
CA ILE A 77 4.22 11.14 -6.76
C ILE A 77 3.42 11.53 -8.00
N ARG A 78 2.57 10.62 -8.46
CA ARG A 78 1.69 10.83 -9.63
C ARG A 78 0.26 10.56 -9.28
N GLU A 79 -0.65 11.18 -10.00
CA GLU A 79 -2.07 10.87 -9.89
C GLU A 79 -2.31 9.40 -10.23
N TRP A 80 -3.18 8.75 -9.46
CA TRP A 80 -3.68 7.42 -9.74
C TRP A 80 -5.05 7.52 -10.39
N ILE A 81 -5.17 7.09 -11.62
CA ILE A 81 -6.40 7.14 -12.39
C ILE A 81 -7.02 5.74 -12.41
N ASN A 82 -8.23 5.61 -11.89
CA ASN A 82 -9.00 4.38 -12.00
C ASN A 82 -9.62 4.31 -13.40
N CYS A 83 -9.33 3.25 -14.14
CA CYS A 83 -9.79 2.99 -15.49
C CYS A 83 -10.80 1.85 -15.57
N ALA A 84 -11.25 1.31 -14.42
CA ALA A 84 -12.17 0.16 -14.41
C ALA A 84 -13.54 0.46 -15.04
N GLY A 85 -13.99 1.73 -14.97
CA GLY A 85 -15.33 2.09 -15.43
C GLY A 85 -16.43 1.46 -14.58
N THR A 86 -17.62 1.32 -15.15
CA THR A 86 -18.79 0.71 -14.50
C THR A 86 -18.92 -0.80 -14.77
N ASP A 87 -18.33 -1.30 -15.85
CA ASP A 87 -18.30 -2.72 -16.19
C ASP A 87 -16.87 -3.27 -16.07
N ILE A 88 -16.65 -4.07 -15.03
CA ILE A 88 -15.35 -4.67 -14.76
C ILE A 88 -14.91 -5.67 -15.83
N ASN A 89 -15.85 -6.26 -16.57
CA ASN A 89 -15.52 -7.25 -17.59
C ASN A 89 -14.94 -6.60 -18.87
N SER A 90 -15.28 -5.35 -19.11
CA SER A 90 -14.75 -4.55 -20.23
C SER A 90 -13.63 -3.59 -19.79
N ALA A 91 -13.23 -3.64 -18.52
CA ALA A 91 -12.17 -2.79 -18.01
C ALA A 91 -10.80 -3.14 -18.64
N PRO A 92 -9.93 -2.14 -18.89
CA PRO A 92 -8.59 -2.39 -19.35
C PRO A 92 -7.76 -3.14 -18.29
N VAL A 93 -6.70 -3.81 -18.73
CA VAL A 93 -5.73 -4.45 -17.82
C VAL A 93 -4.37 -3.80 -18.03
N PRO A 94 -3.83 -3.14 -17.00
CA PRO A 94 -4.37 -2.94 -15.66
C PRO A 94 -5.59 -1.98 -15.64
N THR A 95 -6.43 -2.10 -14.61
CA THR A 95 -7.61 -1.25 -14.40
C THR A 95 -7.28 0.16 -13.90
N TRP A 96 -6.03 0.55 -14.02
CA TRP A 96 -5.52 1.84 -13.57
C TRP A 96 -4.40 2.35 -14.48
N SER A 97 -4.17 3.65 -14.42
CA SER A 97 -3.04 4.31 -15.08
C SER A 97 -2.47 5.41 -14.21
N LEU A 98 -1.28 5.88 -14.57
CA LEU A 98 -0.64 7.03 -13.91
C LEU A 98 -0.93 8.31 -14.69
N GLY A 99 -1.45 9.30 -13.98
CA GLY A 99 -1.69 10.63 -14.50
C GLY A 99 -0.47 11.55 -14.38
N MET A 100 -0.72 12.84 -14.16
CA MET A 100 0.32 13.85 -14.06
C MET A 100 1.20 13.64 -12.83
N GLU A 101 2.46 14.07 -12.93
CA GLU A 101 3.35 14.20 -11.80
C GLU A 101 2.90 15.35 -10.91
N ALA A 102 2.67 15.06 -9.63
CA ALA A 102 2.24 16.03 -8.64
C ALA A 102 3.41 16.52 -7.78
N LEU A 103 4.38 15.64 -7.49
CA LEU A 103 5.50 15.97 -6.62
C LEU A 103 6.71 15.11 -6.95
N TYR A 104 7.89 15.73 -6.89
CA TYR A 104 9.17 15.03 -6.98
C TYR A 104 9.71 14.69 -5.59
N VAL A 105 10.24 13.48 -5.44
CA VAL A 105 10.88 13.01 -4.21
C VAL A 105 12.38 13.26 -4.28
N THR A 106 12.86 14.16 -3.44
CA THR A 106 14.29 14.50 -3.38
C THR A 106 15.16 13.28 -3.13
N PRO A 107 16.26 13.11 -3.88
CA PRO A 107 17.13 11.96 -3.72
C PRO A 107 17.72 11.84 -2.32
N HIS A 108 17.61 10.63 -1.74
CA HIS A 108 18.08 10.30 -0.40
C HIS A 108 19.12 9.18 -0.47
N LYS A 109 20.34 9.45 0.06
CA LYS A 109 21.43 8.47 0.08
C LYS A 109 21.26 7.50 1.26
N VAL A 110 21.44 6.22 1.00
CA VAL A 110 21.33 5.15 1.99
C VAL A 110 22.51 4.20 1.82
N SER A 111 23.12 3.83 2.94
CA SER A 111 24.20 2.84 2.99
C SER A 111 23.70 1.62 3.75
N ILE A 112 23.69 0.46 3.11
CA ILE A 112 23.12 -0.78 3.65
C ILE A 112 24.22 -1.83 3.78
N ASP A 113 24.38 -2.38 4.96
CA ASP A 113 25.40 -3.39 5.21
C ASP A 113 25.12 -4.69 4.42
N ALA A 114 26.17 -5.53 4.27
CA ALA A 114 26.08 -6.80 3.59
C ALA A 114 25.02 -7.71 4.22
N ASN A 115 24.21 -8.36 3.41
CA ASN A 115 23.15 -9.28 3.84
C ASN A 115 22.20 -8.68 4.91
N ALA A 116 21.95 -7.37 4.84
CA ALA A 116 21.14 -6.65 5.80
C ALA A 116 19.87 -6.06 5.18
N SER A 117 18.90 -5.82 6.03
CA SER A 117 17.72 -5.00 5.76
C SER A 117 17.84 -3.69 6.52
N GLN A 118 17.44 -2.60 5.87
CA GLN A 118 17.42 -1.29 6.51
C GLN A 118 16.10 -0.57 6.26
N LYS A 119 15.50 -0.07 7.35
CA LYS A 119 14.35 0.83 7.27
C LYS A 119 14.84 2.26 7.23
N VAL A 120 14.32 3.03 6.29
CA VAL A 120 14.60 4.45 6.07
C VAL A 120 13.29 5.21 6.13
N THR A 121 13.26 6.33 6.84
CA THR A 121 12.09 7.22 6.87
C THR A 121 12.39 8.46 6.07
N LEU A 122 11.59 8.71 5.05
CA LEU A 122 11.62 9.92 4.23
C LEU A 122 10.53 10.88 4.72
N GLN A 123 10.88 12.15 4.87
CA GLN A 123 9.94 13.24 5.14
C GLN A 123 9.83 14.09 3.88
N ILE A 124 8.68 14.02 3.23
CA ILE A 124 8.43 14.70 1.95
C ILE A 124 7.47 15.87 2.21
N PRO A 125 7.94 17.11 2.13
CA PRO A 125 7.07 18.27 2.28
C PRO A 125 6.02 18.31 1.15
N VAL A 126 4.78 18.57 1.52
CA VAL A 126 3.65 18.72 0.59
C VAL A 126 3.14 20.14 0.73
N ASN A 127 3.40 20.98 -0.27
CA ASN A 127 2.89 22.35 -0.27
C ASN A 127 1.37 22.35 -0.42
N GLU A 128 0.73 23.42 0.05
CA GLU A 128 -0.71 23.61 -0.12
C GLU A 128 -1.13 23.44 -1.59
N ASN A 129 -2.26 22.76 -1.78
CA ASN A 129 -2.86 22.49 -3.09
C ASN A 129 -2.02 21.62 -4.04
N THR A 130 -0.88 21.07 -3.61
CA THR A 130 -0.11 20.13 -4.43
C THR A 130 -0.80 18.79 -4.56
N LEU A 131 -1.34 18.27 -3.44
CA LEU A 131 -2.14 17.06 -3.42
C LEU A 131 -3.57 17.40 -2.97
N LYS A 132 -4.56 16.94 -3.71
CA LYS A 132 -5.97 17.07 -3.34
C LYS A 132 -6.30 16.06 -2.25
N TYR A 133 -7.12 16.47 -1.29
CA TYR A 133 -7.59 15.58 -0.24
C TYR A 133 -8.36 14.40 -0.82
N TRP A 134 -8.15 13.25 -0.22
CA TRP A 134 -9.06 12.14 -0.39
C TRP A 134 -10.23 12.30 0.60
N THR A 135 -11.43 12.25 0.08
CA THR A 135 -12.67 12.11 0.86
C THR A 135 -13.54 11.04 0.20
N PRO A 136 -14.56 10.49 0.86
CA PRO A 136 -15.50 9.57 0.22
C PRO A 136 -16.19 10.17 -1.01
N GLU A 137 -16.48 11.46 -0.99
CA GLU A 137 -17.14 12.20 -2.09
C GLU A 137 -16.16 12.54 -3.22
N SER A 138 -14.87 12.63 -2.89
CA SER A 138 -13.80 12.95 -3.84
C SER A 138 -12.58 12.07 -3.58
N PRO A 139 -12.59 10.81 -4.04
CA PRO A 139 -11.59 9.81 -3.70
C PRO A 139 -10.31 9.97 -4.53
N ASN A 140 -9.64 11.13 -4.39
CA ASN A 140 -8.38 11.41 -5.07
C ASN A 140 -7.29 10.45 -4.58
N LEU A 141 -6.66 9.75 -5.50
CA LEU A 141 -5.60 8.79 -5.21
C LEU A 141 -4.32 9.15 -5.94
N TYR A 142 -3.21 8.75 -5.35
CA TYR A 142 -1.86 8.95 -5.86
C TYR A 142 -1.06 7.66 -5.79
N ALA A 143 -0.03 7.56 -6.62
CA ALA A 143 1.01 6.56 -6.52
C ALA A 143 2.33 7.25 -6.18
N LEU A 144 2.98 6.77 -5.12
CA LEU A 144 4.38 7.04 -4.85
C LEU A 144 5.21 6.01 -5.62
N LEU A 145 6.00 6.45 -6.59
CA LEU A 145 6.95 5.63 -7.30
C LEU A 145 8.34 5.91 -6.74
N LEU A 146 8.96 4.90 -6.15
CA LEU A 146 10.33 4.97 -5.65
C LEU A 146 11.23 4.05 -6.44
N SER A 147 12.43 4.52 -6.74
CA SER A 147 13.48 3.73 -7.37
C SER A 147 14.77 3.77 -6.57
N ILE A 148 15.47 2.64 -6.62
CA ILE A 148 16.86 2.55 -6.17
C ILE A 148 17.77 2.86 -7.34
N GLN A 149 18.66 3.83 -7.13
CA GLN A 149 19.70 4.18 -8.08
C GLN A 149 21.08 3.77 -7.54
N ASP A 150 21.86 3.10 -8.36
CA ASP A 150 23.31 2.95 -8.18
C ASP A 150 24.01 3.75 -9.29
N LYS A 151 24.63 4.85 -8.88
CA LYS A 151 25.24 5.84 -9.81
C LYS A 151 24.18 6.37 -10.77
N LYS A 152 24.15 5.92 -12.02
CA LYS A 152 23.19 6.33 -13.06
C LYS A 152 22.24 5.23 -13.50
N LYS A 153 22.29 4.07 -12.83
CA LYS A 153 21.48 2.90 -13.20
C LYS A 153 20.37 2.69 -12.17
N THR A 154 19.14 2.60 -12.65
CA THR A 154 18.03 2.11 -11.83
C THR A 154 18.18 0.62 -11.61
N ILE A 155 18.23 0.22 -10.33
CA ILE A 155 18.35 -1.19 -9.92
C ILE A 155 16.98 -1.79 -9.71
N ASP A 156 16.11 -1.04 -9.01
CA ASP A 156 14.77 -1.49 -8.64
C ASP A 156 13.80 -0.33 -8.63
N THR A 157 12.53 -0.63 -8.84
CA THR A 157 11.42 0.34 -8.74
C THR A 157 10.21 -0.32 -8.12
N LYS A 158 9.63 0.33 -7.14
CA LYS A 158 8.39 -0.09 -6.49
C LYS A 158 7.45 1.10 -6.35
N TYR A 159 6.15 0.84 -6.39
CA TYR A 159 5.15 1.87 -6.15
C TYR A 159 4.21 1.46 -5.02
N GLU A 160 3.64 2.48 -4.37
CA GLU A 160 2.60 2.32 -3.36
C GLU A 160 1.48 3.33 -3.61
N ARG A 161 0.23 2.86 -3.58
CA ARG A 161 -0.95 3.70 -3.79
C ARG A 161 -1.43 4.28 -2.46
N PHE A 162 -1.74 5.57 -2.43
CA PHE A 162 -2.26 6.23 -1.24
C PHE A 162 -3.27 7.33 -1.58
N GLY A 163 -4.06 7.73 -0.57
CA GLY A 163 -4.86 8.95 -0.60
C GLY A 163 -4.24 10.00 0.33
N TRP A 164 -4.24 11.27 -0.07
CA TRP A 164 -3.82 12.37 0.81
C TRP A 164 -4.92 12.63 1.83
N ARG A 165 -4.88 11.89 2.95
CA ARG A 165 -5.88 11.94 4.03
C ARG A 165 -5.25 11.61 5.38
N GLU A 166 -5.80 12.20 6.43
CA GLU A 166 -5.42 11.92 7.81
C GLU A 166 -6.66 11.78 8.68
N TRP A 167 -6.71 10.71 9.48
CA TRP A 167 -7.71 10.54 10.52
C TRP A 167 -7.12 10.97 11.85
N THR A 168 -7.82 11.86 12.55
CA THR A 168 -7.41 12.36 13.87
C THR A 168 -8.57 12.33 14.87
N LEU A 169 -8.23 12.41 16.17
CA LEU A 169 -9.19 12.59 17.24
C LEU A 169 -8.99 13.97 17.86
N GLN A 170 -10.05 14.76 17.89
CA GLN A 170 -10.09 16.03 18.61
C GLN A 170 -11.01 15.85 19.82
N GLY A 171 -10.43 15.55 21.00
CA GLY A 171 -11.19 15.06 22.12
C GLY A 171 -11.85 13.72 21.84
N THR A 172 -13.18 13.69 21.78
CA THR A 172 -13.97 12.50 21.40
C THR A 172 -14.48 12.53 19.97
N THR A 173 -14.17 13.59 19.21
CA THR A 173 -14.66 13.76 17.84
C THR A 173 -13.67 13.20 16.85
N GLN A 174 -14.12 12.31 15.99
CA GLN A 174 -13.33 11.83 14.85
C GLN A 174 -13.31 12.89 13.76
N CYS A 175 -12.13 13.14 13.19
CA CYS A 175 -11.94 14.11 12.12
C CYS A 175 -11.23 13.45 10.94
N LEU A 176 -11.69 13.78 9.74
CA LEU A 176 -11.03 13.46 8.48
C LEU A 176 -10.44 14.76 7.91
N ASN A 177 -9.14 14.80 7.72
CA ASN A 177 -8.41 15.98 7.22
C ASN A 177 -8.64 17.25 8.07
N GLY A 178 -8.82 17.07 9.39
CA GLY A 178 -9.06 18.15 10.32
C GLY A 178 -10.54 18.52 10.54
N GLU A 179 -11.45 18.08 9.67
CA GLU A 179 -12.88 18.35 9.76
C GLU A 179 -13.64 17.22 10.47
N PRO A 180 -14.60 17.53 11.34
CA PRO A 180 -15.44 16.53 11.98
C PRO A 180 -16.12 15.62 10.97
N TYR A 181 -16.00 14.30 11.16
CA TYR A 181 -16.57 13.33 10.24
C TYR A 181 -17.30 12.22 10.98
N ALA A 182 -18.58 12.03 10.66
CA ALA A 182 -19.38 10.95 11.19
C ALA A 182 -19.18 9.68 10.36
N LEU A 183 -18.67 8.62 11.00
CA LEU A 183 -18.59 7.32 10.35
C LEU A 183 -19.98 6.69 10.26
N HIS A 184 -20.37 6.34 9.04
CA HIS A 184 -21.57 5.55 8.78
C HIS A 184 -21.13 4.13 8.48
N GLY A 185 -21.68 3.17 9.21
CA GLY A 185 -21.37 1.77 9.03
C GLY A 185 -22.63 0.93 9.19
N ASP A 186 -22.63 -0.21 8.51
CA ASP A 186 -23.65 -1.23 8.67
C ASP A 186 -22.97 -2.58 8.93
N SER A 187 -23.68 -3.47 9.60
CA SER A 187 -23.24 -4.83 9.86
C SER A 187 -24.07 -5.79 9.03
N TRP A 188 -23.41 -6.41 8.04
CA TRP A 188 -24.07 -7.35 7.17
C TRP A 188 -23.63 -8.78 7.48
N HIS A 189 -24.54 -9.58 8.03
CA HIS A 189 -24.31 -10.98 8.33
C HIS A 189 -24.75 -11.86 7.17
N PHE A 190 -23.79 -12.45 6.47
CA PHE A 190 -24.04 -13.38 5.37
C PHE A 190 -24.23 -14.80 5.93
N MET A 191 -25.41 -15.12 6.36
CA MET A 191 -25.78 -16.49 6.71
C MET A 191 -26.39 -17.15 5.47
N GLY A 192 -25.58 -17.90 4.74
CA GLY A 192 -26.07 -18.85 3.75
C GLY A 192 -26.68 -18.27 2.47
N ILE A 193 -26.13 -17.16 1.93
CA ILE A 193 -26.55 -16.65 0.63
C ILE A 193 -25.60 -17.19 -0.47
N PRO A 194 -25.94 -18.29 -1.14
CA PRO A 194 -25.10 -18.88 -2.18
C PRO A 194 -24.89 -17.95 -3.40
N GLN A 195 -25.75 -16.95 -3.56
CA GLN A 195 -25.70 -16.03 -4.70
C GLN A 195 -24.55 -15.02 -4.63
N MET A 196 -23.99 -14.76 -3.43
CA MET A 196 -22.89 -13.80 -3.28
C MET A 196 -21.51 -14.42 -3.49
N THR A 197 -21.43 -15.74 -3.57
CA THR A 197 -20.19 -16.48 -3.86
C THR A 197 -19.99 -16.76 -5.36
N ARG A 198 -20.89 -16.26 -6.21
CA ARG A 198 -20.86 -16.47 -7.67
C ARG A 198 -20.39 -15.22 -8.45
N ARG A 199 -19.47 -14.47 -7.92
CA ARG A 199 -18.79 -13.43 -8.70
C ARG A 199 -17.30 -13.60 -8.61
#